data_ddd273806462a7419c0c531d26c7fab6
#
_entry.id   ddd273806462a7419c0c531d26c7fab6
#
_cell.length_a   1.000
_cell.length_b   1.000
_cell.length_c   1.000
_cell.angle_alpha   90.00
_cell.angle_beta   90.00
_cell.angle_gamma   90.00
#
_symmetry.space_group_name_H-M   'P 1'
#
loop_
_entity.id
_entity.type
_entity.pdbx_description
1 polymer ?
#
loop_
_entity_poly.entity_id
_entity_poly.type
_entity_poly.pdbx_seq_one_letter_code
_entity_poly.pdbx_strand_id
1 'polypeptide(L)'
;MSETVAGEWGRPVNTAAHQKGGIHDDETAADLGFEGGTVAGSIHMEQFLPLLLDVFGDAWWSTGVLSMYFRQATVDRQPVRCFLTPGNNGQARVWMENEEQQMIMEGTANLGECDLPTALGARLDALRPAGELRILKNMAVDQQTQAETRVGSEFMDNQLQVITESHENFTSNAAYGQRVLSNTQVVRIFDPAEQRLAEAAIGPFVGLYGGIEVAFENGPVLEETAYESTCKVVGLGDSPKTEILWRESQLLKDGQPVARMLKMDRLMKNSSPLWD
;
A
#
# COMPACT_ATOMS: atom_id res chain seq x y z
N MET A 1 -3.64 -18.78 -23.66
CA MET A 1 -2.88 -17.92 -22.70
C MET A 1 -3.45 -16.53 -22.87
N SER A 2 -3.90 -15.89 -21.80
CA SER A 2 -4.38 -14.51 -21.85
C SER A 2 -3.23 -13.60 -22.24
N GLU A 3 -3.49 -12.61 -23.10
CA GLU A 3 -2.47 -11.65 -23.55
C GLU A 3 -2.12 -10.70 -22.41
N THR A 4 -0.83 -10.37 -22.29
CA THR A 4 -0.37 -9.35 -21.32
C THR A 4 -0.68 -7.96 -21.87
N VAL A 5 -1.34 -7.15 -21.06
CA VAL A 5 -1.59 -5.73 -21.36
C VAL A 5 -0.55 -4.90 -20.62
N ALA A 6 0.00 -3.89 -21.32
CA ALA A 6 0.94 -2.93 -20.76
C ALA A 6 0.28 -1.55 -20.69
N GLY A 7 0.40 -0.88 -19.56
CA GLY A 7 0.00 0.52 -19.38
C GLY A 7 0.93 1.49 -20.10
N GLU A 8 0.66 2.77 -19.95
CA GLU A 8 1.57 3.83 -20.40
C GLU A 8 2.75 4.00 -19.41
N TRP A 9 3.80 4.71 -19.84
CA TRP A 9 4.91 5.07 -18.97
C TRP A 9 4.49 6.17 -17.98
N GLY A 10 4.53 5.87 -16.68
CA GLY A 10 4.30 6.84 -15.61
C GLY A 10 5.61 7.41 -15.05
N ARG A 11 5.55 8.62 -14.47
CA ARG A 11 6.66 9.27 -13.76
C ARG A 11 6.18 9.72 -12.38
N PRO A 12 6.06 8.79 -11.43
CA PRO A 12 5.50 9.07 -10.10
C PRO A 12 6.36 10.06 -9.32
N VAL A 13 5.70 10.90 -8.53
CA VAL A 13 6.32 11.98 -7.76
C VAL A 13 6.57 11.53 -6.33
N ASN A 14 7.75 11.79 -5.79
CA ASN A 14 8.03 11.65 -4.36
C ASN A 14 7.36 12.79 -3.57
N THR A 15 6.13 12.60 -3.12
CA THR A 15 5.36 13.60 -2.39
C THR A 15 5.83 13.81 -0.94
N ALA A 16 6.72 12.95 -0.44
CA ALA A 16 7.20 12.96 0.94
C ALA A 16 8.68 13.39 1.08
N ALA A 17 9.32 13.90 0.01
CA ALA A 17 10.72 14.33 0.01
C ALA A 17 11.10 15.35 1.09
N HIS A 18 10.11 16.12 1.59
CA HIS A 18 10.30 17.11 2.65
C HIS A 18 10.27 16.51 4.07
N GLN A 19 9.88 15.24 4.22
CA GLN A 19 9.78 14.55 5.51
C GLN A 19 11.15 13.99 5.90
N LYS A 20 11.86 14.72 6.77
CA LYS A 20 13.19 14.33 7.25
C LYS A 20 13.18 13.09 8.12
N GLY A 21 14.27 12.29 8.02
CA GLY A 21 14.47 11.09 8.82
C GLY A 21 13.74 9.83 8.32
N GLY A 22 13.18 9.87 7.11
CA GLY A 22 12.55 8.73 6.45
C GLY A 22 13.19 8.42 5.09
N ILE A 23 12.90 7.27 4.51
CA ILE A 23 13.43 6.86 3.19
C ILE A 23 13.02 7.77 2.04
N HIS A 24 12.11 8.70 2.27
CA HIS A 24 11.62 9.63 1.26
C HIS A 24 12.50 10.87 1.13
N ASP A 25 13.37 11.15 2.12
CA ASP A 25 14.37 12.23 2.05
C ASP A 25 15.71 11.69 1.56
N ASP A 26 16.39 12.45 0.69
CA ASP A 26 17.59 12.02 -0.02
C ASP A 26 18.75 11.64 0.91
N GLU A 27 18.95 12.39 2.00
CA GLU A 27 20.07 12.17 2.94
C GLU A 27 19.89 10.85 3.69
N THR A 28 18.71 10.63 4.28
CA THR A 28 18.39 9.38 4.99
C THR A 28 18.39 8.18 4.04
N ALA A 29 17.85 8.34 2.83
CA ALA A 29 17.83 7.29 1.83
C ALA A 29 19.24 6.87 1.41
N ALA A 30 20.14 7.83 1.17
CA ALA A 30 21.53 7.57 0.81
C ALA A 30 22.30 6.85 1.94
N ASP A 31 22.11 7.24 3.20
CA ASP A 31 22.70 6.59 4.37
C ASP A 31 22.28 5.12 4.53
N LEU A 32 21.08 4.80 4.04
CA LEU A 32 20.54 3.44 4.05
C LEU A 32 20.87 2.63 2.78
N GLY A 33 21.59 3.23 1.82
CA GLY A 33 22.06 2.58 0.60
C GLY A 33 21.07 2.62 -0.56
N PHE A 34 20.09 3.54 -0.54
CA PHE A 34 19.21 3.85 -1.67
C PHE A 34 19.85 4.91 -2.57
N GLU A 35 19.42 5.00 -3.83
CA GLU A 35 19.94 5.97 -4.80
C GLU A 35 19.52 7.41 -4.49
N GLY A 36 18.44 7.61 -3.74
CA GLY A 36 17.86 8.88 -3.32
C GLY A 36 16.54 8.67 -2.61
N GLY A 37 15.87 9.76 -2.28
CA GLY A 37 14.56 9.75 -1.62
C GLY A 37 13.53 8.97 -2.44
N THR A 38 12.93 7.95 -1.84
CA THR A 38 12.13 6.96 -2.55
C THR A 38 10.68 7.42 -2.74
N VAL A 39 10.06 7.02 -3.85
CA VAL A 39 8.62 7.16 -4.08
C VAL A 39 7.86 6.14 -3.22
N ALA A 40 6.78 6.57 -2.58
CA ALA A 40 5.96 5.67 -1.75
C ALA A 40 5.26 4.60 -2.60
N GLY A 41 5.23 3.35 -2.08
CA GLY A 41 4.61 2.23 -2.79
C GLY A 41 3.12 2.43 -3.10
N SER A 42 2.39 3.16 -2.27
CA SER A 42 0.98 3.52 -2.52
C SER A 42 0.79 4.37 -3.78
N ILE A 43 1.76 5.27 -4.08
CA ILE A 43 1.77 6.08 -5.30
C ILE A 43 1.98 5.20 -6.54
N HIS A 44 2.86 4.20 -6.44
CA HIS A 44 3.02 3.22 -7.53
C HIS A 44 1.76 2.38 -7.76
N MET A 45 1.03 2.02 -6.70
CA MET A 45 -0.21 1.25 -6.82
C MET A 45 -1.30 2.04 -7.58
N GLU A 46 -1.34 3.37 -7.51
CA GLU A 46 -2.28 4.21 -8.27
C GLU A 46 -2.16 4.00 -9.78
N GLN A 47 -0.96 3.73 -10.28
CA GLN A 47 -0.67 3.63 -11.71
C GLN A 47 -1.26 2.37 -12.36
N PHE A 48 -1.73 1.40 -11.58
CA PHE A 48 -2.42 0.23 -12.09
C PHE A 48 -3.89 0.50 -12.46
N LEU A 49 -4.48 1.60 -11.98
CA LEU A 49 -5.91 1.85 -12.11
C LEU A 49 -6.44 1.72 -13.55
N PRO A 50 -5.81 2.30 -14.59
CA PRO A 50 -6.31 2.15 -15.96
C PRO A 50 -6.43 0.69 -16.40
N LEU A 51 -5.39 -0.12 -16.15
CA LEU A 51 -5.39 -1.55 -16.49
C LEU A 51 -6.42 -2.34 -15.70
N LEU A 52 -6.64 -1.97 -14.44
CA LEU A 52 -7.63 -2.62 -13.57
C LEU A 52 -9.05 -2.33 -14.04
N LEU A 53 -9.34 -1.10 -14.43
CA LEU A 53 -10.64 -0.74 -14.99
C LEU A 53 -10.89 -1.35 -16.38
N ASP A 54 -9.87 -1.45 -17.22
CA ASP A 54 -9.96 -2.11 -18.52
C ASP A 54 -10.32 -3.60 -18.39
N VAL A 55 -9.82 -4.27 -17.36
CA VAL A 55 -10.03 -5.71 -17.17
C VAL A 55 -11.25 -6.01 -16.29
N PHE A 56 -11.49 -5.24 -15.24
CA PHE A 56 -12.51 -5.53 -14.23
C PHE A 56 -13.71 -4.58 -14.29
N GLY A 57 -13.63 -3.49 -15.07
CA GLY A 57 -14.70 -2.50 -15.20
C GLY A 57 -15.03 -1.80 -13.89
N ASP A 58 -16.23 -1.23 -13.83
CA ASP A 58 -16.71 -0.44 -12.68
C ASP A 58 -16.87 -1.27 -11.40
N ALA A 59 -16.96 -2.60 -11.50
CA ALA A 59 -17.00 -3.48 -10.33
C ALA A 59 -15.73 -3.35 -9.46
N TRP A 60 -14.62 -2.87 -10.05
CA TRP A 60 -13.39 -2.58 -9.34
C TRP A 60 -13.61 -1.67 -8.12
N TRP A 61 -14.41 -0.62 -8.27
CA TRP A 61 -14.66 0.36 -7.21
C TRP A 61 -15.34 -0.22 -5.96
N SER A 62 -16.09 -1.32 -6.13
CA SER A 62 -16.87 -1.92 -5.05
C SER A 62 -16.21 -3.14 -4.42
N THR A 63 -15.50 -3.94 -5.22
CA THR A 63 -14.98 -5.25 -4.79
C THR A 63 -13.57 -5.55 -5.30
N GLY A 64 -12.87 -4.57 -5.87
CA GLY A 64 -11.51 -4.73 -6.36
C GLY A 64 -10.52 -5.07 -5.25
N VAL A 65 -9.60 -5.99 -5.52
CA VAL A 65 -8.49 -6.38 -4.65
C VAL A 65 -7.19 -6.21 -5.41
N LEU A 66 -6.29 -5.39 -4.89
CA LEU A 66 -4.93 -5.21 -5.41
C LEU A 66 -3.91 -5.54 -4.33
N SER A 67 -3.14 -6.60 -4.53
CA SER A 67 -2.15 -7.10 -3.59
C SER A 67 -0.75 -7.00 -4.20
N MET A 68 0.10 -6.13 -3.66
CA MET A 68 1.41 -5.78 -4.22
C MET A 68 2.54 -6.02 -3.23
N TYR A 69 3.59 -6.69 -3.70
CA TYR A 69 4.85 -6.88 -3.00
C TYR A 69 5.94 -6.00 -3.64
N PHE A 70 6.63 -5.21 -2.84
CA PHE A 70 7.63 -4.25 -3.30
C PHE A 70 9.03 -4.89 -3.33
N ARG A 71 9.68 -4.80 -4.49
CA ARG A 71 10.96 -5.45 -4.78
C ARG A 71 12.11 -4.46 -4.78
N GLN A 72 11.90 -3.30 -5.39
CA GLN A 72 12.91 -2.27 -5.56
C GLN A 72 12.30 -0.89 -5.37
N ALA A 73 13.03 0.00 -4.69
CA ALA A 73 12.64 1.40 -4.57
C ALA A 73 12.94 2.15 -5.88
N THR A 74 12.17 3.19 -6.13
CA THR A 74 12.40 4.14 -7.23
C THR A 74 12.59 5.53 -6.66
N VAL A 75 13.30 6.40 -7.40
CA VAL A 75 13.47 7.81 -7.06
C VAL A 75 12.41 8.69 -7.73
N ASP A 76 12.35 9.97 -7.33
CA ASP A 76 11.40 10.93 -7.88
C ASP A 76 11.43 10.95 -9.41
N ARG A 77 10.25 10.85 -10.04
CA ARG A 77 10.04 10.86 -11.50
C ARG A 77 10.78 9.80 -12.30
N GLN A 78 11.33 8.76 -11.67
CA GLN A 78 11.89 7.62 -12.41
C GLN A 78 10.79 6.95 -13.22
N PRO A 79 10.99 6.73 -14.54
CA PRO A 79 9.98 6.11 -15.39
C PRO A 79 9.68 4.68 -14.97
N VAL A 80 8.40 4.37 -14.86
CA VAL A 80 7.91 3.02 -14.55
C VAL A 80 6.70 2.69 -15.43
N ARG A 81 6.46 1.40 -15.64
CA ARG A 81 5.35 0.91 -16.46
C ARG A 81 4.65 -0.27 -15.79
N CYS A 82 3.33 -0.22 -15.77
CA CYS A 82 2.49 -1.30 -15.24
C CYS A 82 2.16 -2.33 -16.32
N PHE A 83 2.03 -3.58 -15.89
CA PHE A 83 1.63 -4.71 -16.72
C PHE A 83 0.55 -5.52 -16.00
N LEU A 84 -0.35 -6.12 -16.77
CA LEU A 84 -1.39 -7.00 -16.27
C LEU A 84 -1.58 -8.18 -17.23
N THR A 85 -1.61 -9.41 -16.69
CA THR A 85 -2.01 -10.60 -17.43
C THR A 85 -3.24 -11.20 -16.75
N PRO A 86 -4.42 -11.21 -17.39
CA PRO A 86 -5.60 -11.85 -16.83
C PRO A 86 -5.38 -13.35 -16.66
N GLY A 87 -5.80 -13.90 -15.52
CA GLY A 87 -5.80 -15.33 -15.26
C GLY A 87 -7.15 -15.97 -15.59
N ASN A 88 -7.14 -17.28 -15.85
CA ASN A 88 -8.36 -18.05 -16.20
C ASN A 88 -9.29 -18.30 -14.99
N ASN A 89 -8.85 -17.98 -13.79
CA ASN A 89 -9.53 -18.21 -12.51
C ASN A 89 -10.02 -16.94 -11.82
N GLY A 90 -10.14 -15.83 -12.55
CA GLY A 90 -10.59 -14.54 -12.02
C GLY A 90 -9.51 -13.72 -11.30
N GLN A 91 -8.31 -14.27 -11.09
CA GLN A 91 -7.18 -13.53 -10.54
C GLN A 91 -6.17 -13.20 -11.64
N ALA A 92 -5.83 -11.91 -11.79
CA ALA A 92 -4.81 -11.42 -12.71
C ALA A 92 -3.44 -11.35 -12.02
N ARG A 93 -2.37 -11.59 -12.76
CA ARG A 93 -1.02 -11.22 -12.36
C ARG A 93 -0.79 -9.76 -12.74
N VAL A 94 -0.21 -8.98 -11.83
CA VAL A 94 0.16 -7.59 -12.06
C VAL A 94 1.60 -7.35 -11.65
N TRP A 95 2.32 -6.46 -12.38
CA TRP A 95 3.67 -6.06 -12.00
C TRP A 95 4.04 -4.71 -12.62
N MET A 96 5.12 -4.13 -12.12
CA MET A 96 5.68 -2.88 -12.60
C MET A 96 7.18 -3.03 -12.86
N GLU A 97 7.66 -2.44 -13.94
CA GLU A 97 9.06 -2.41 -14.33
C GLU A 97 9.52 -0.97 -14.59
N ASN A 98 10.81 -0.71 -14.42
CA ASN A 98 11.47 0.51 -14.91
C ASN A 98 11.97 0.37 -16.36
N GLU A 99 12.64 1.39 -16.90
CA GLU A 99 13.16 1.40 -18.28
C GLU A 99 14.24 0.32 -18.51
N GLU A 100 14.94 -0.10 -17.48
CA GLU A 100 15.93 -1.18 -17.50
C GLU A 100 15.30 -2.58 -17.36
N GLN A 101 13.96 -2.68 -17.39
CA GLN A 101 13.19 -3.91 -17.19
C GLN A 101 13.43 -4.58 -15.81
N GLN A 102 13.84 -3.79 -14.82
CA GLN A 102 13.95 -4.27 -13.46
C GLN A 102 12.56 -4.27 -12.80
N MET A 103 12.26 -5.36 -12.09
CA MET A 103 11.00 -5.53 -11.38
C MET A 103 10.95 -4.60 -10.17
N ILE A 104 10.08 -3.60 -10.19
CA ILE A 104 9.83 -2.65 -9.09
C ILE A 104 8.87 -3.27 -8.07
N MET A 105 7.79 -3.86 -8.54
CA MET A 105 6.79 -4.54 -7.71
C MET A 105 6.06 -5.61 -8.51
N GLU A 106 5.52 -6.59 -7.80
CA GLU A 106 4.72 -7.67 -8.40
C GLU A 106 3.56 -8.05 -7.49
N GLY A 107 2.50 -8.60 -8.07
CA GLY A 107 1.33 -8.91 -7.28
C GLY A 107 0.21 -9.60 -8.03
N THR A 108 -0.96 -9.53 -7.42
CA THR A 108 -2.22 -10.07 -7.94
C THR A 108 -3.33 -9.04 -7.85
N ALA A 109 -4.31 -9.15 -8.78
CA ALA A 109 -5.54 -8.37 -8.76
C ALA A 109 -6.74 -9.27 -9.08
N ASN A 110 -7.88 -9.05 -8.40
CA ASN A 110 -9.13 -9.78 -8.62
C ASN A 110 -10.33 -8.95 -8.13
N LEU A 111 -11.54 -9.45 -8.36
CA LEU A 111 -12.77 -8.92 -7.74
C LEU A 111 -13.21 -9.86 -6.62
N GLY A 112 -13.54 -9.28 -5.45
CA GLY A 112 -14.08 -10.02 -4.31
C GLY A 112 -13.20 -11.17 -3.85
N GLU A 113 -13.82 -12.21 -3.32
CA GLU A 113 -13.14 -13.43 -2.90
C GLU A 113 -12.63 -14.24 -4.12
N CYS A 114 -11.46 -14.87 -3.96
CA CYS A 114 -10.85 -15.71 -4.95
C CYS A 114 -10.32 -16.99 -4.26
N ASP A 115 -10.46 -18.14 -4.91
CA ASP A 115 -9.98 -19.44 -4.39
C ASP A 115 -8.44 -19.48 -4.27
N LEU A 116 -7.75 -18.62 -5.00
CA LEU A 116 -6.28 -18.49 -4.90
C LEU A 116 -5.89 -17.42 -3.88
N PRO A 117 -4.83 -17.66 -3.11
CA PRO A 117 -4.30 -16.65 -2.22
C PRO A 117 -3.79 -15.43 -3.02
N THR A 118 -3.97 -14.25 -2.45
CA THR A 118 -3.37 -13.04 -2.98
C THR A 118 -1.84 -13.07 -2.83
N ALA A 119 -1.14 -12.17 -3.52
CA ALA A 119 0.32 -12.11 -3.44
C ALA A 119 0.84 -11.89 -2.01
N LEU A 120 0.15 -11.10 -1.18
CA LEU A 120 0.52 -10.90 0.23
C LEU A 120 -0.05 -11.97 1.15
N GLY A 121 -1.26 -12.47 0.89
CA GLY A 121 -1.83 -13.60 1.64
C GLY A 121 -0.90 -14.80 1.63
N ALA A 122 -0.42 -15.21 0.44
CA ALA A 122 0.52 -16.33 0.32
C ALA A 122 1.86 -16.08 1.08
N ARG A 123 2.31 -14.83 1.18
CA ARG A 123 3.51 -14.49 1.94
C ARG A 123 3.28 -14.48 3.45
N LEU A 124 2.11 -14.05 3.89
CA LEU A 124 1.71 -14.12 5.30
C LEU A 124 1.56 -15.57 5.75
N ASP A 125 0.93 -16.43 4.94
CA ASP A 125 0.79 -17.87 5.22
C ASP A 125 2.15 -18.58 5.31
N ALA A 126 3.14 -18.11 4.55
CA ALA A 126 4.50 -18.63 4.57
C ALA A 126 5.40 -17.96 5.65
N LEU A 127 4.84 -17.07 6.49
CA LEU A 127 5.59 -16.36 7.51
C LEU A 127 6.20 -17.34 8.51
N ARG A 128 7.50 -17.20 8.74
CA ARG A 128 8.19 -17.96 9.78
C ARG A 128 8.15 -17.20 11.11
N PRO A 129 8.10 -17.92 12.25
CA PRO A 129 8.22 -17.28 13.55
C PRO A 129 9.45 -16.38 13.60
N ALA A 130 9.30 -15.21 14.19
CA ALA A 130 10.40 -14.29 14.38
C ALA A 130 11.46 -14.89 15.31
N GLY A 131 12.72 -14.58 15.01
CA GLY A 131 13.82 -14.77 15.95
C GLY A 131 13.81 -13.69 17.03
N GLU A 132 14.93 -12.98 17.19
CA GLU A 132 15.01 -11.86 18.14
C GLU A 132 14.36 -10.61 17.55
N LEU A 133 13.40 -10.02 18.29
CA LEU A 133 12.80 -8.72 18.00
C LEU A 133 13.25 -7.70 19.05
N ARG A 134 13.78 -6.56 18.64
CA ARG A 134 14.20 -5.46 19.51
C ARG A 134 13.33 -4.21 19.28
N ILE A 135 13.07 -3.85 18.04
CA ILE A 135 12.18 -2.75 17.66
C ILE A 135 10.73 -3.13 18.00
N LEU A 136 10.30 -4.32 17.60
CA LEU A 136 8.94 -4.84 17.77
C LEU A 136 8.72 -5.66 19.05
N LYS A 137 9.67 -5.66 20.00
CA LYS A 137 9.62 -6.53 21.19
C LYS A 137 8.37 -6.32 22.08
N ASN A 138 7.74 -5.16 22.01
CA ASN A 138 6.53 -4.84 22.77
C ASN A 138 5.24 -5.11 21.98
N MET A 139 5.34 -5.60 20.74
CA MET A 139 4.18 -5.97 19.94
C MET A 139 3.87 -7.45 20.07
N ALA A 140 2.58 -7.78 20.02
CA ALA A 140 2.10 -9.15 20.02
C ALA A 140 1.08 -9.35 18.90
N VAL A 141 1.03 -10.56 18.34
CA VAL A 141 -0.06 -10.96 17.44
C VAL A 141 -1.39 -10.79 18.17
N ASP A 142 -2.43 -10.41 17.47
CA ASP A 142 -3.76 -10.03 17.96
C ASP A 142 -3.82 -8.69 18.73
N GLN A 143 -2.72 -8.00 18.96
CA GLN A 143 -2.75 -6.62 19.44
C GLN A 143 -3.53 -5.75 18.45
N GLN A 144 -4.47 -4.94 18.96
CA GLN A 144 -5.42 -4.19 18.14
C GLN A 144 -5.58 -2.75 18.62
N THR A 145 -5.83 -1.86 17.67
CA THR A 145 -6.19 -0.45 17.90
C THR A 145 -7.34 -0.04 17.01
N GLN A 146 -7.98 1.08 17.34
CA GLN A 146 -9.06 1.66 16.54
C GLN A 146 -9.01 3.18 16.58
N ALA A 147 -9.54 3.84 15.55
CA ALA A 147 -9.66 5.30 15.46
C ALA A 147 -10.82 5.68 14.53
N GLU A 148 -11.43 6.84 14.82
CA GLU A 148 -12.22 7.53 13.79
C GLU A 148 -11.28 8.16 12.76
N THR A 149 -11.71 8.16 11.50
CA THR A 149 -10.89 8.64 10.39
C THR A 149 -11.75 9.26 9.29
N ARG A 150 -11.16 10.19 8.55
CA ARG A 150 -11.74 10.85 7.38
C ARG A 150 -10.62 11.45 6.54
N VAL A 151 -10.74 11.38 5.23
CA VAL A 151 -9.90 12.15 4.29
C VAL A 151 -10.69 13.36 3.81
N GLY A 152 -10.18 14.55 4.08
CA GLY A 152 -10.79 15.81 3.65
C GLY A 152 -10.45 16.16 2.19
N SER A 153 -11.25 17.04 1.59
CA SER A 153 -11.10 17.48 0.20
C SER A 153 -9.72 18.08 -0.09
N GLU A 154 -9.11 18.79 0.86
CA GLU A 154 -7.77 19.36 0.69
C GLU A 154 -6.70 18.29 0.43
N PHE A 155 -6.78 17.14 1.11
CA PHE A 155 -5.84 16.03 0.88
C PHE A 155 -6.04 15.40 -0.51
N MET A 156 -7.28 15.31 -0.98
CA MET A 156 -7.58 14.88 -2.36
C MET A 156 -7.05 15.88 -3.38
N ASP A 157 -7.28 17.17 -3.19
CA ASP A 157 -6.82 18.21 -4.11
C ASP A 157 -5.28 18.23 -4.24
N ASN A 158 -4.56 18.02 -3.14
CA ASN A 158 -3.10 17.90 -3.15
C ASN A 158 -2.64 16.64 -3.89
N GLN A 159 -3.32 15.50 -3.72
CA GLN A 159 -2.99 14.28 -4.43
C GLN A 159 -3.22 14.41 -5.93
N LEU A 160 -4.32 15.05 -6.33
CA LEU A 160 -4.67 15.24 -7.74
C LEU A 160 -3.67 16.12 -8.52
N GLN A 161 -2.88 16.95 -7.83
CA GLN A 161 -1.82 17.75 -8.46
C GLN A 161 -0.61 16.89 -8.91
N VAL A 162 -0.45 15.72 -8.34
CA VAL A 162 0.74 14.86 -8.53
C VAL A 162 0.41 13.47 -9.07
N ILE A 163 -0.87 13.09 -9.09
CA ILE A 163 -1.31 11.80 -9.61
C ILE A 163 -1.08 11.73 -11.12
N THR A 164 -0.55 10.60 -11.59
CA THR A 164 -0.25 10.39 -13.01
C THR A 164 -1.42 9.73 -13.75
N GLU A 165 -2.28 8.99 -13.06
CA GLU A 165 -3.46 8.29 -13.59
C GLU A 165 -4.75 8.90 -13.03
N SER A 166 -5.13 10.08 -13.53
CA SER A 166 -6.37 10.74 -13.12
C SER A 166 -7.60 9.99 -13.65
N HIS A 167 -8.67 10.00 -12.86
CA HIS A 167 -9.97 9.42 -13.23
C HIS A 167 -11.10 10.37 -12.85
N GLU A 168 -12.23 10.31 -13.59
CA GLU A 168 -13.37 11.19 -13.32
C GLU A 168 -13.96 11.04 -11.92
N ASN A 169 -13.96 9.85 -11.35
CA ASN A 169 -14.42 9.59 -9.99
C ASN A 169 -13.55 10.29 -8.91
N PHE A 170 -12.33 10.69 -9.23
CA PHE A 170 -11.45 11.45 -8.33
C PHE A 170 -11.75 12.96 -8.38
N THR A 171 -12.36 13.44 -9.47
CA THR A 171 -12.57 14.88 -9.73
C THR A 171 -14.04 15.30 -9.66
N SER A 172 -14.97 14.33 -9.72
CA SER A 172 -16.41 14.55 -9.76
C SER A 172 -17.13 13.77 -8.66
N ASN A 173 -18.21 14.34 -8.15
CA ASN A 173 -19.13 13.69 -7.21
C ASN A 173 -20.36 13.04 -7.90
N ALA A 174 -20.40 13.03 -9.22
CA ALA A 174 -21.59 12.64 -9.98
C ALA A 174 -21.99 11.16 -9.77
N ALA A 175 -21.01 10.26 -9.71
CA ALA A 175 -21.27 8.82 -9.61
C ALA A 175 -21.69 8.38 -8.19
N TYR A 176 -21.10 8.97 -7.14
CA TYR A 176 -21.24 8.48 -5.76
C TYR A 176 -21.65 9.56 -4.76
N GLY A 177 -22.03 10.77 -5.22
CA GLY A 177 -22.38 11.91 -4.36
C GLY A 177 -21.20 12.62 -3.71
N GLN A 178 -20.03 11.98 -3.68
CA GLN A 178 -18.72 12.50 -3.23
C GLN A 178 -17.63 11.94 -4.13
N ARG A 179 -16.43 12.54 -4.12
CA ARG A 179 -15.31 12.01 -4.89
C ARG A 179 -14.81 10.70 -4.26
N VAL A 180 -14.42 9.77 -5.10
CA VAL A 180 -13.76 8.54 -4.68
C VAL A 180 -12.32 8.86 -4.29
N LEU A 181 -11.80 8.25 -3.22
CA LEU A 181 -10.41 8.38 -2.83
C LEU A 181 -9.50 7.64 -3.82
N SER A 182 -8.38 8.29 -4.21
CA SER A 182 -7.30 7.59 -4.92
C SER A 182 -6.66 6.52 -4.03
N ASN A 183 -5.94 5.59 -4.62
CA ASN A 183 -5.33 4.49 -3.85
C ASN A 183 -4.40 4.98 -2.73
N THR A 184 -3.62 6.04 -2.96
CA THR A 184 -2.78 6.65 -1.91
C THR A 184 -3.61 7.16 -0.75
N GLN A 185 -4.76 7.78 -1.03
CA GLN A 185 -5.65 8.30 0.02
C GLN A 185 -6.41 7.16 0.72
N VAL A 186 -6.73 6.08 0.00
CA VAL A 186 -7.27 4.85 0.61
C VAL A 186 -6.25 4.22 1.57
N VAL A 187 -4.98 4.18 1.23
CA VAL A 187 -3.94 3.71 2.17
C VAL A 187 -3.85 4.63 3.40
N ARG A 188 -3.90 5.94 3.21
CA ARG A 188 -3.80 6.93 4.29
C ARG A 188 -4.99 6.97 5.24
N ILE A 189 -6.19 6.59 4.78
CA ILE A 189 -7.36 6.61 5.67
C ILE A 189 -7.23 5.64 6.84
N PHE A 190 -6.36 4.64 6.75
CA PHE A 190 -6.06 3.70 7.82
C PHE A 190 -5.02 4.22 8.82
N ASP A 191 -4.25 5.28 8.47
CA ASP A 191 -3.14 5.79 9.27
C ASP A 191 -3.48 6.06 10.75
N PRO A 192 -4.65 6.65 11.14
CA PRO A 192 -4.90 6.94 12.55
C PRO A 192 -4.91 5.71 13.46
N ALA A 193 -5.48 4.58 13.04
CA ALA A 193 -5.46 3.34 13.80
C ALA A 193 -4.07 2.69 13.77
N GLU A 194 -3.40 2.74 12.62
CA GLU A 194 -2.05 2.20 12.43
C GLU A 194 -0.99 2.94 13.25
N GLN A 195 -1.08 4.27 13.35
CA GLN A 195 -0.17 5.08 14.16
C GLN A 195 -0.27 4.74 15.64
N ARG A 196 -1.50 4.56 16.16
CA ARG A 196 -1.71 4.10 17.55
C ARG A 196 -1.07 2.73 17.81
N LEU A 197 -1.12 1.83 16.84
CA LEU A 197 -0.46 0.54 16.95
C LEU A 197 1.07 0.70 16.93
N ALA A 198 1.59 1.57 16.07
CA ALA A 198 3.02 1.82 15.91
C ALA A 198 3.69 2.42 17.16
N GLU A 199 2.92 3.04 18.09
CA GLU A 199 3.43 3.55 19.37
C GLU A 199 4.05 2.44 20.25
N ALA A 200 3.72 1.18 20.02
CA ALA A 200 4.33 0.05 20.73
C ALA A 200 5.74 -0.31 20.20
N ALA A 201 6.13 0.19 19.03
CA ALA A 201 7.48 0.00 18.49
C ALA A 201 8.49 0.90 19.21
N ILE A 202 9.72 0.41 19.37
CA ILE A 202 10.77 1.13 20.06
C ILE A 202 11.70 1.81 19.05
N GLY A 203 11.63 3.13 18.99
CA GLY A 203 12.46 3.93 18.08
C GLY A 203 13.80 4.37 18.69
N PRO A 204 14.65 5.07 17.88
CA PRO A 204 14.39 5.40 16.49
C PRO A 204 14.65 4.21 15.55
N PHE A 205 13.97 4.21 14.41
CA PHE A 205 14.19 3.31 13.28
C PHE A 205 13.60 3.90 12.00
N VAL A 206 14.06 3.42 10.85
CA VAL A 206 13.44 3.73 9.55
C VAL A 206 12.61 2.52 9.11
N GLY A 207 11.35 2.78 8.78
CA GLY A 207 10.44 1.79 8.24
C GLY A 207 10.21 2.00 6.74
N LEU A 208 9.93 0.91 6.03
CA LEU A 208 9.51 0.93 4.63
C LEU A 208 8.41 -0.12 4.40
N TYR A 209 7.58 0.12 3.41
CA TYR A 209 6.60 -0.87 3.00
C TYR A 209 7.29 -2.03 2.27
N GLY A 210 7.04 -3.25 2.73
CA GLY A 210 7.42 -4.46 2.01
C GLY A 210 6.31 -4.93 1.07
N GLY A 211 5.06 -4.56 1.38
CA GLY A 211 3.90 -4.83 0.53
C GLY A 211 2.63 -4.20 1.11
N ILE A 212 1.69 -3.93 0.23
CA ILE A 212 0.35 -3.42 0.55
C ILE A 212 -0.67 -4.20 -0.29
N GLU A 213 -1.74 -4.64 0.36
CA GLU A 213 -2.96 -5.11 -0.28
C GLU A 213 -4.10 -4.21 0.16
N VAL A 214 -4.87 -3.71 -0.81
CA VAL A 214 -6.13 -3.01 -0.58
C VAL A 214 -7.24 -3.86 -1.20
N ALA A 215 -8.28 -4.13 -0.43
CA ALA A 215 -9.48 -4.82 -0.89
C ALA A 215 -10.72 -3.99 -0.56
N PHE A 216 -11.51 -3.67 -1.56
CA PHE A 216 -12.84 -3.09 -1.38
C PHE A 216 -13.82 -4.23 -1.06
N GLU A 217 -14.69 -4.03 -0.07
CA GLU A 217 -15.69 -5.01 0.35
C GLU A 217 -17.11 -4.53 0.06
N ASN A 218 -17.37 -3.24 0.22
CA ASN A 218 -18.57 -2.52 -0.18
C ASN A 218 -18.18 -1.07 -0.52
N GLY A 219 -17.11 -0.90 -1.31
CA GLY A 219 -16.62 0.41 -1.71
C GLY A 219 -17.56 1.18 -2.63
N PRO A 220 -17.14 2.29 -3.18
CA PRO A 220 -15.82 2.90 -2.99
C PRO A 220 -15.65 3.59 -1.64
N VAL A 221 -14.39 3.90 -1.29
CA VAL A 221 -14.08 4.80 -0.17
C VAL A 221 -14.20 6.23 -0.66
N LEU A 222 -14.93 7.07 0.08
CA LEU A 222 -15.29 8.42 -0.33
C LEU A 222 -14.62 9.49 0.53
N GLU A 223 -14.30 10.63 -0.06
CA GLU A 223 -13.83 11.81 0.68
C GLU A 223 -14.91 12.34 1.62
N GLU A 224 -14.52 13.17 2.59
CA GLU A 224 -15.41 13.84 3.55
C GLU A 224 -16.39 12.91 4.30
N THR A 225 -16.22 11.60 4.16
CA THR A 225 -17.00 10.58 4.85
C THR A 225 -16.30 10.15 6.14
N ALA A 226 -17.03 10.12 7.24
CA ALA A 226 -16.53 9.59 8.50
C ALA A 226 -16.56 8.05 8.46
N TYR A 227 -15.45 7.45 8.87
CA TYR A 227 -15.27 6.02 9.01
C TYR A 227 -14.69 5.67 10.37
N GLU A 228 -14.88 4.42 10.79
CA GLU A 228 -14.12 3.79 11.86
C GLU A 228 -13.05 2.90 11.25
N SER A 229 -11.80 3.09 11.66
CA SER A 229 -10.66 2.26 11.24
C SER A 229 -10.18 1.43 12.42
N THR A 230 -9.97 0.13 12.18
CA THR A 230 -9.29 -0.77 13.12
C THR A 230 -7.96 -1.21 12.52
N CYS A 231 -6.99 -1.54 13.37
CA CYS A 231 -5.72 -2.10 12.95
C CYS A 231 -5.29 -3.20 13.91
N LYS A 232 -4.91 -4.37 13.39
CA LYS A 232 -4.56 -5.57 14.15
C LYS A 232 -3.23 -6.13 13.68
N VAL A 233 -2.35 -6.52 14.61
CA VAL A 233 -1.15 -7.29 14.30
C VAL A 233 -1.54 -8.72 13.93
N VAL A 234 -1.23 -9.14 12.70
CA VAL A 234 -1.52 -10.50 12.20
C VAL A 234 -0.26 -11.35 12.04
N GLY A 235 0.92 -10.76 12.18
CA GLY A 235 2.17 -11.51 12.13
C GLY A 235 3.38 -10.67 12.49
N LEU A 236 4.36 -11.32 13.11
CA LEU A 236 5.67 -10.77 13.42
C LEU A 236 6.73 -11.69 12.86
N GLY A 237 7.71 -11.14 12.17
CA GLY A 237 8.80 -11.87 11.55
C GLY A 237 10.11 -11.10 11.58
N ASP A 238 11.14 -11.71 11.06
CA ASP A 238 12.42 -11.03 10.86
C ASP A 238 13.17 -11.57 9.65
N SER A 239 14.14 -10.80 9.24
CA SER A 239 15.14 -11.14 8.23
C SER A 239 16.52 -10.68 8.73
N PRO A 240 17.62 -11.02 8.03
CA PRO A 240 18.94 -10.50 8.40
C PRO A 240 19.01 -8.96 8.51
N LYS A 241 18.20 -8.25 7.71
CA LYS A 241 18.27 -6.78 7.61
C LYS A 241 17.11 -6.05 8.27
N THR A 242 15.96 -6.71 8.51
CA THR A 242 14.74 -6.02 9.00
C THR A 242 14.00 -6.85 10.02
N GLU A 243 13.31 -6.20 10.96
CA GLU A 243 12.15 -6.76 11.62
C GLU A 243 10.93 -6.54 10.75
N ILE A 244 9.96 -7.44 10.80
CA ILE A 244 8.80 -7.45 9.90
C ILE A 244 7.53 -7.43 10.72
N LEU A 245 6.69 -6.43 10.46
CA LEU A 245 5.35 -6.29 11.03
C LEU A 245 4.31 -6.55 9.94
N TRP A 246 3.43 -7.50 10.18
CA TRP A 246 2.22 -7.69 9.41
C TRP A 246 1.02 -7.20 10.18
N ARG A 247 0.25 -6.33 9.57
CA ARG A 247 -0.97 -5.77 10.15
C ARG A 247 -2.10 -5.78 9.15
N GLU A 248 -3.28 -6.09 9.64
CA GLU A 248 -4.54 -6.00 8.93
C GLU A 248 -5.34 -4.85 9.50
N SER A 249 -5.85 -4.00 8.63
CA SER A 249 -6.71 -2.87 8.97
C SER A 249 -8.05 -3.01 8.27
N GLN A 250 -9.14 -2.66 8.95
CA GLN A 250 -10.49 -2.66 8.39
C GLN A 250 -11.11 -1.28 8.52
N LEU A 251 -11.82 -0.86 7.48
CA LEU A 251 -12.56 0.39 7.42
C LEU A 251 -14.06 0.09 7.47
N LEU A 252 -14.76 0.69 8.44
CA LEU A 252 -16.17 0.50 8.67
C LEU A 252 -16.92 1.84 8.48
N LYS A 253 -18.10 1.76 7.86
CA LYS A 253 -19.08 2.85 7.84
C LYS A 253 -20.40 2.33 8.41
N ASP A 254 -20.91 2.97 9.46
CA ASP A 254 -22.15 2.55 10.13
C ASP A 254 -22.12 1.06 10.55
N GLY A 255 -20.94 0.57 10.97
CA GLY A 255 -20.72 -0.81 11.38
C GLY A 255 -20.59 -1.82 10.22
N GLN A 256 -20.66 -1.37 8.96
CA GLN A 256 -20.51 -2.23 7.79
C GLN A 256 -19.09 -2.10 7.18
N PRO A 257 -18.44 -3.22 6.81
CA PRO A 257 -17.14 -3.19 6.19
C PRO A 257 -17.23 -2.53 4.80
N VAL A 258 -16.28 -1.62 4.52
CA VAL A 258 -16.15 -0.89 3.24
C VAL A 258 -14.87 -1.28 2.52
N ALA A 259 -13.78 -1.37 3.26
CA ALA A 259 -12.49 -1.79 2.73
C ALA A 259 -11.62 -2.42 3.83
N ARG A 260 -10.67 -3.24 3.43
CA ARG A 260 -9.60 -3.73 4.28
C ARG A 260 -8.23 -3.51 3.65
N MET A 261 -7.21 -3.48 4.48
CA MET A 261 -5.83 -3.39 4.03
C MET A 261 -4.96 -4.39 4.80
N LEU A 262 -4.18 -5.20 4.06
CA LEU A 262 -3.09 -5.99 4.63
C LEU A 262 -1.78 -5.30 4.29
N LYS A 263 -0.96 -5.00 5.29
CA LYS A 263 0.32 -4.31 5.12
C LYS A 263 1.46 -5.10 5.74
N MET A 264 2.55 -5.19 5.01
CA MET A 264 3.82 -5.69 5.50
C MET A 264 4.79 -4.53 5.62
N ASP A 265 5.19 -4.19 6.83
CA ASP A 265 6.22 -3.19 7.09
C ASP A 265 7.56 -3.87 7.39
N ARG A 266 8.64 -3.26 6.91
CA ARG A 266 10.02 -3.66 7.18
C ARG A 266 10.70 -2.56 7.96
N LEU A 267 11.13 -2.86 9.17
CA LEU A 267 11.83 -1.94 10.06
C LEU A 267 13.32 -2.25 9.98
N MET A 268 14.10 -1.31 9.48
CA MET A 268 15.51 -1.55 9.16
C MET A 268 16.37 -1.62 10.43
N LYS A 269 17.03 -2.77 10.64
CA LYS A 269 17.87 -3.02 11.80
C LYS A 269 19.06 -2.05 11.87
N ASN A 270 19.71 -1.78 10.73
CA ASN A 270 20.85 -0.87 10.64
C ASN A 270 20.51 0.63 10.84
N SER A 271 19.23 0.99 10.95
CA SER A 271 18.78 2.34 11.26
C SER A 271 18.42 2.53 12.74
N SER A 272 18.56 1.47 13.56
CA SER A 272 18.18 1.51 14.96
C SER A 272 19.35 1.17 15.88
N PRO A 273 19.63 2.02 16.90
CA PRO A 273 20.69 1.74 17.87
C PRO A 273 20.41 0.50 18.74
N LEU A 274 19.21 -0.06 18.65
CA LEU A 274 18.89 -1.32 19.33
C LEU A 274 19.60 -2.51 18.71
N TRP A 275 20.14 -2.38 17.51
CA TRP A 275 20.83 -3.44 16.76
C TRP A 275 22.35 -3.21 16.61
N ASP A 276 22.90 -2.19 17.30
CA ASP A 276 24.34 -1.92 17.40
C ASP A 276 25.07 -2.97 18.31
#